data_719fa99a382e41143f03a54fdd7f50a5
#
_entry.id   719fa99a382e41143f03a54fdd7f50a5
#
_cell.length_a   1.000
_cell.length_b   1.000
_cell.length_c   1.000
_cell.angle_alpha   90.00
_cell.angle_beta   90.00
_cell.angle_gamma   90.00
#
_symmetry.space_group_name_H-M   'P 1'
#
loop_
_entity.id
_entity.type
_entity.pdbx_description
1 polymer ?
#
loop_
_entity_poly.entity_id
_entity_poly.type
_entity_poly.pdbx_seq_one_letter_code
_entity_poly.pdbx_strand_id
1 'polypeptide(L)'
;NLWEFAPDKKPVEEMDAFEKLMNNNLFFLDRKNHLRLRKLALPAFSPRIMEKMKERFQILVKERFDEIGTPDSFNFAKEIAEIFPTQAIASLVGISRDKFPIFGSLAYGVVRGINPMLTPDERKEAIRGVPEGLKLLNQLIDEKRAQPGDDFLSTLILAEDEGSKLSNMEMCALVGAVLGAGSDTAVDLHSY
;
A
#
# COMPACT_ATOMS: atom_id res chain seq x y z
N ASN A 1 19.51 0.89 -13.09
CA ASN A 1 19.63 0.83 -11.62
C ASN A 1 19.64 2.25 -11.06
N LEU A 2 18.54 2.63 -10.42
CA LEU A 2 18.41 3.94 -9.73
C LEU A 2 19.30 4.06 -8.46
N TRP A 3 20.08 3.00 -8.13
CA TRP A 3 20.66 2.81 -6.80
C TRP A 3 22.19 2.60 -6.75
N GLU A 4 22.91 2.86 -7.84
CA GLU A 4 24.38 2.63 -7.92
C GLU A 4 25.27 3.66 -7.15
N PHE A 5 24.71 4.44 -6.20
CA PHE A 5 25.45 5.54 -5.57
C PHE A 5 26.15 5.22 -4.23
N ALA A 6 26.22 3.98 -3.78
CA ALA A 6 27.00 3.61 -2.60
C ALA A 6 27.45 2.13 -2.61
N PRO A 7 28.55 1.78 -3.31
CA PRO A 7 28.97 0.38 -3.47
C PRO A 7 29.54 -0.29 -2.21
N ASP A 8 29.81 0.42 -1.14
CA ASP A 8 30.64 -0.09 -0.02
C ASP A 8 29.89 -0.32 1.31
N LYS A 9 28.58 -0.16 1.38
CA LYS A 9 27.81 -0.47 2.60
C LYS A 9 26.88 -1.66 2.36
N LYS A 10 27.00 -2.71 3.21
CA LYS A 10 25.98 -3.78 3.27
C LYS A 10 24.61 -3.12 3.39
N PRO A 11 23.62 -3.56 2.59
CA PRO A 11 22.27 -3.01 2.69
C PRO A 11 21.79 -3.17 4.14
N VAL A 12 21.32 -2.08 4.73
CA VAL A 12 20.58 -2.13 5.99
C VAL A 12 19.28 -2.85 5.70
N GLU A 13 18.73 -3.58 6.65
CA GLU A 13 17.52 -4.39 6.48
C GLU A 13 16.39 -3.60 5.81
N GLU A 14 16.21 -2.34 6.20
CA GLU A 14 15.20 -1.44 5.64
C GLU A 14 15.40 -1.16 4.16
N MET A 15 16.67 -0.97 3.73
CA MET A 15 17.01 -0.72 2.32
C MET A 15 16.78 -1.97 1.48
N ASP A 16 17.21 -3.15 1.95
CA ASP A 16 16.99 -4.43 1.26
C ASP A 16 15.49 -4.73 1.11
N ALA A 17 14.71 -4.49 2.16
CA ALA A 17 13.25 -4.65 2.14
C ALA A 17 12.60 -3.70 1.14
N PHE A 18 12.99 -2.42 1.15
CA PHE A 18 12.48 -1.41 0.23
C PHE A 18 12.86 -1.72 -1.22
N GLU A 19 14.10 -2.08 -1.51
CA GLU A 19 14.56 -2.45 -2.86
C GLU A 19 13.81 -3.68 -3.39
N LYS A 20 13.61 -4.71 -2.57
CA LYS A 20 12.81 -5.89 -2.95
C LYS A 20 11.38 -5.50 -3.29
N LEU A 21 10.78 -4.62 -2.50
CA LEU A 21 9.42 -4.12 -2.75
C LEU A 21 9.37 -3.35 -4.08
N MET A 22 10.32 -2.43 -4.32
CA MET A 22 10.36 -1.61 -5.54
C MET A 22 10.66 -2.43 -6.79
N ASN A 23 11.56 -3.41 -6.73
CA ASN A 23 11.88 -4.28 -7.85
C ASN A 23 10.69 -5.17 -8.30
N ASN A 24 9.70 -5.36 -7.45
CA ASN A 24 8.45 -6.06 -7.78
C ASN A 24 7.26 -5.10 -7.98
N ASN A 25 7.47 -3.79 -7.84
CA ASN A 25 6.40 -2.81 -7.96
C ASN A 25 6.05 -2.57 -9.44
N LEU A 26 4.75 -2.52 -9.72
CA LEU A 26 4.18 -2.40 -11.07
C LEU A 26 4.78 -1.25 -11.90
N PHE A 27 5.16 -0.15 -11.24
CA PHE A 27 5.73 1.03 -11.91
C PHE A 27 7.15 0.84 -12.43
N PHE A 28 7.90 -0.14 -11.91
CA PHE A 28 9.31 -0.35 -12.24
C PHE A 28 9.59 -1.64 -13.01
N LEU A 29 8.56 -2.44 -13.30
CA LEU A 29 8.69 -3.69 -14.04
C LEU A 29 8.90 -3.46 -15.54
N ASP A 30 9.60 -4.41 -16.16
CA ASP A 30 9.60 -4.51 -17.62
C ASP A 30 8.19 -4.81 -18.17
N ARG A 31 8.01 -4.56 -19.47
CA ARG A 31 6.69 -4.71 -20.13
C ARG A 31 6.05 -6.09 -19.94
N LYS A 32 6.83 -7.16 -19.98
CA LYS A 32 6.30 -8.53 -19.88
C LYS A 32 5.76 -8.79 -18.48
N ASN A 33 6.54 -8.51 -17.46
CA ASN A 33 6.17 -8.68 -16.06
C ASN A 33 5.03 -7.73 -15.66
N HIS A 34 5.08 -6.48 -16.11
CA HIS A 34 4.00 -5.51 -15.90
C HIS A 34 2.66 -6.03 -16.45
N LEU A 35 2.62 -6.52 -17.70
CA LEU A 35 1.39 -7.04 -18.30
C LEU A 35 0.85 -8.26 -17.55
N ARG A 36 1.73 -9.17 -17.13
CA ARG A 36 1.37 -10.35 -16.34
C ARG A 36 0.76 -9.94 -15.00
N LEU A 37 1.44 -9.10 -14.22
CA LEU A 37 0.92 -8.64 -12.93
C LEU A 37 -0.40 -7.90 -13.08
N ARG A 38 -0.51 -7.02 -14.07
CA ARG A 38 -1.75 -6.28 -14.32
C ARG A 38 -2.92 -7.21 -14.64
N LYS A 39 -2.70 -8.25 -15.47
CA LYS A 39 -3.73 -9.24 -15.80
C LYS A 39 -4.22 -9.99 -14.55
N LEU A 40 -3.28 -10.42 -13.69
CA LEU A 40 -3.58 -11.10 -12.44
C LEU A 40 -4.26 -10.20 -11.39
N ALA A 41 -3.91 -8.91 -11.37
CA ALA A 41 -4.50 -7.95 -10.43
C ALA A 41 -5.90 -7.46 -10.81
N LEU A 42 -6.22 -7.45 -12.12
CA LEU A 42 -7.44 -6.84 -12.64
C LEU A 42 -8.75 -7.35 -11.97
N PRO A 43 -8.93 -8.66 -11.68
CA PRO A 43 -10.13 -9.16 -11.01
C PRO A 43 -10.38 -8.55 -9.63
N ALA A 44 -9.32 -8.17 -8.90
CA ALA A 44 -9.43 -7.55 -7.58
C ALA A 44 -9.98 -6.10 -7.63
N PHE A 45 -9.95 -5.47 -8.81
CA PHE A 45 -10.56 -4.16 -9.07
C PHE A 45 -11.91 -4.26 -9.80
N SER A 46 -12.56 -5.41 -9.72
CA SER A 46 -13.88 -5.61 -10.34
C SER A 46 -14.94 -4.71 -9.69
N PRO A 47 -15.99 -4.32 -10.45
CA PRO A 47 -17.09 -3.51 -9.92
C PRO A 47 -17.71 -4.11 -8.64
N ARG A 48 -17.80 -5.44 -8.55
CA ARG A 48 -18.30 -6.14 -7.36
C ARG A 48 -17.46 -5.88 -6.11
N ILE A 49 -16.14 -5.96 -6.22
CA ILE A 49 -15.22 -5.66 -5.11
C ILE A 49 -15.30 -4.18 -4.75
N MET A 50 -15.33 -3.31 -5.76
CA MET A 50 -15.41 -1.86 -5.54
C MET A 50 -16.72 -1.42 -4.84
N GLU A 51 -17.87 -2.02 -5.17
CA GLU A 51 -19.13 -1.69 -4.51
C GLU A 51 -19.14 -2.09 -3.02
N LYS A 52 -18.56 -3.27 -2.68
CA LYS A 52 -18.36 -3.66 -1.27
C LYS A 52 -17.46 -2.68 -0.52
N MET A 53 -16.46 -2.14 -1.20
CA MET A 53 -15.56 -1.14 -0.61
C MET A 53 -16.25 0.18 -0.34
N LYS A 54 -17.20 0.58 -1.17
CA LYS A 54 -17.95 1.82 -1.00
C LYS A 54 -18.67 1.88 0.35
N GLU A 55 -19.37 0.82 0.74
CA GLU A 55 -20.04 0.75 2.05
C GLU A 55 -19.03 0.89 3.19
N ARG A 56 -17.89 0.20 3.06
CA ARG A 56 -16.83 0.24 4.06
C ARG A 56 -16.17 1.62 4.17
N PHE A 57 -15.97 2.29 3.04
CA PHE A 57 -15.46 3.67 3.03
C PHE A 57 -16.44 4.66 3.66
N GLN A 58 -17.73 4.50 3.44
CA GLN A 58 -18.75 5.32 4.09
C GLN A 58 -18.71 5.18 5.62
N ILE A 59 -18.53 3.94 6.11
CA ILE A 59 -18.36 3.68 7.54
C ILE A 59 -17.09 4.37 8.07
N LEU A 60 -15.95 4.21 7.40
CA LEU A 60 -14.69 4.83 7.81
C LEU A 60 -14.78 6.37 7.84
N VAL A 61 -15.42 6.97 6.84
CA VAL A 61 -15.64 8.42 6.80
C VAL A 61 -16.49 8.86 7.97
N LYS A 62 -17.61 8.15 8.22
CA LYS A 62 -18.50 8.47 9.36
C LYS A 62 -17.76 8.36 10.69
N GLU A 63 -17.06 7.25 10.92
CA GLU A 63 -16.26 7.04 12.14
C GLU A 63 -15.24 8.16 12.33
N ARG A 64 -14.59 8.60 11.25
CA ARG A 64 -13.62 9.70 11.33
C ARG A 64 -14.27 11.02 11.71
N PHE A 65 -15.44 11.36 11.16
CA PHE A 65 -16.18 12.54 11.57
C PHE A 65 -16.69 12.44 13.01
N ASP A 66 -17.12 11.26 13.44
CA ASP A 66 -17.53 11.04 14.84
C ASP A 66 -16.33 11.23 15.80
N GLU A 67 -15.11 10.84 15.42
CA GLU A 67 -13.87 11.07 16.19
C GLU A 67 -13.50 12.56 16.28
N ILE A 68 -13.65 13.32 15.19
CA ILE A 68 -13.42 14.77 15.16
C ILE A 68 -14.45 15.50 16.05
N GLY A 69 -15.67 14.97 16.14
CA GLY A 69 -16.75 15.56 16.90
C GLY A 69 -17.36 16.78 16.22
N THR A 70 -17.77 17.78 17.02
CA THR A 70 -18.42 19.02 16.57
C THR A 70 -17.65 20.27 16.99
N PRO A 71 -16.36 20.42 16.57
CA PRO A 71 -15.62 21.63 16.85
C PRO A 71 -16.15 22.81 16.00
N ASP A 72 -15.96 24.05 16.46
CA ASP A 72 -16.32 25.26 15.69
C ASP A 72 -15.58 25.32 14.32
N SER A 73 -14.38 24.74 14.27
CA SER A 73 -13.59 24.59 13.05
C SER A 73 -12.61 23.44 13.19
N PHE A 74 -12.22 22.77 12.06
CA PHE A 74 -11.17 21.77 12.04
C PHE A 74 -10.37 21.87 10.74
N ASN A 75 -9.15 21.34 10.75
CA ASN A 75 -8.29 21.33 9.58
C ASN A 75 -8.60 20.08 8.74
N PHE A 76 -9.43 20.26 7.69
CA PHE A 76 -9.85 19.18 6.81
C PHE A 76 -8.64 18.45 6.18
N ALA A 77 -7.59 19.17 5.75
CA ALA A 77 -6.42 18.57 5.15
C ALA A 77 -5.74 17.58 6.11
N LYS A 78 -5.46 18.01 7.35
CA LYS A 78 -4.80 17.16 8.35
C LYS A 78 -5.70 16.06 8.90
N GLU A 79 -6.96 16.38 9.16
CA GLU A 79 -7.86 15.45 9.85
C GLU A 79 -8.50 14.42 8.91
N ILE A 80 -8.67 14.75 7.64
CA ILE A 80 -9.32 13.87 6.67
C ILE A 80 -8.38 13.54 5.51
N ALA A 81 -7.95 14.54 4.72
CA ALA A 81 -7.33 14.30 3.42
C ALA A 81 -6.00 13.52 3.51
N GLU A 82 -5.17 13.78 4.51
CA GLU A 82 -3.87 13.10 4.70
C GLU A 82 -4.04 11.67 5.27
N ILE A 83 -5.07 11.42 6.06
CA ILE A 83 -5.22 10.18 6.83
C ILE A 83 -6.13 9.18 6.10
N PHE A 84 -7.27 9.65 5.60
CA PHE A 84 -8.34 8.81 5.07
C PHE A 84 -7.91 7.91 3.91
N PRO A 85 -7.14 8.36 2.90
CA PRO A 85 -6.78 7.51 1.77
C PRO A 85 -5.98 6.25 2.20
N THR A 86 -5.01 6.43 3.10
CA THR A 86 -4.23 5.32 3.65
C THR A 86 -5.11 4.35 4.46
N GLN A 87 -6.03 4.86 5.28
CA GLN A 87 -6.98 4.03 6.04
C GLN A 87 -7.97 3.30 5.13
N ALA A 88 -8.41 3.94 4.05
CA ALA A 88 -9.27 3.32 3.04
C ALA A 88 -8.56 2.15 2.36
N ILE A 89 -7.30 2.32 1.96
CA ILE A 89 -6.50 1.25 1.37
C ILE A 89 -6.20 0.15 2.39
N ALA A 90 -5.87 0.49 3.63
CA ALA A 90 -5.70 -0.48 4.70
C ALA A 90 -6.97 -1.35 4.86
N SER A 91 -8.13 -0.71 4.86
CA SER A 91 -9.42 -1.40 4.92
C SER A 91 -9.71 -2.26 3.69
N LEU A 92 -9.34 -1.80 2.48
CA LEU A 92 -9.44 -2.58 1.24
C LEU A 92 -8.63 -3.87 1.31
N VAL A 93 -7.41 -3.79 1.83
CA VAL A 93 -6.50 -4.93 2.01
C VAL A 93 -6.96 -5.86 3.14
N GLY A 94 -7.75 -5.36 4.07
CA GLY A 94 -8.25 -6.11 5.23
C GLY A 94 -7.39 -5.93 6.49
N ILE A 95 -6.62 -4.86 6.56
CA ILE A 95 -5.84 -4.48 7.75
C ILE A 95 -6.80 -4.01 8.86
N SER A 96 -6.64 -4.54 10.07
CA SER A 96 -7.41 -4.10 11.25
C SER A 96 -6.95 -2.72 11.76
N ARG A 97 -7.85 -1.97 12.41
CA ARG A 97 -7.57 -0.58 12.84
C ARG A 97 -6.35 -0.45 13.76
N ASP A 98 -6.13 -1.41 14.64
CA ASP A 98 -4.97 -1.43 15.54
C ASP A 98 -3.63 -1.54 14.80
N LYS A 99 -3.65 -2.01 13.54
CA LYS A 99 -2.49 -2.13 12.66
C LYS A 99 -2.32 -0.94 11.71
N PHE A 100 -3.25 0.01 11.66
CA PHE A 100 -3.15 1.18 10.79
C PHE A 100 -1.85 1.98 10.95
N PRO A 101 -1.27 2.18 12.17
CA PRO A 101 0.01 2.87 12.30
C PRO A 101 1.16 2.16 11.57
N ILE A 102 1.22 0.82 11.65
CA ILE A 102 2.26 0.02 10.95
C ILE A 102 2.08 0.14 9.44
N PHE A 103 0.84 0.02 8.96
CA PHE A 103 0.52 0.16 7.55
C PHE A 103 0.78 1.59 7.04
N GLY A 104 0.49 2.61 7.84
CA GLY A 104 0.82 4.01 7.55
C GLY A 104 2.32 4.25 7.41
N SER A 105 3.14 3.62 8.25
CA SER A 105 4.59 3.68 8.14
C SER A 105 5.11 3.02 6.85
N LEU A 106 4.51 1.91 6.42
CA LEU A 106 4.78 1.29 5.11
C LEU A 106 4.40 2.25 3.98
N ALA A 107 3.19 2.82 4.02
CA ALA A 107 2.70 3.77 3.02
C ALA A 107 3.64 4.97 2.87
N TYR A 108 4.04 5.57 4.00
CA TYR A 108 5.00 6.66 4.03
C TYR A 108 6.33 6.27 3.38
N GLY A 109 6.87 5.08 3.72
CA GLY A 109 8.11 4.56 3.15
C GLY A 109 8.02 4.34 1.64
N VAL A 110 6.91 3.80 1.15
CA VAL A 110 6.68 3.60 -0.29
C VAL A 110 6.64 4.92 -1.04
N VAL A 111 5.87 5.89 -0.56
CA VAL A 111 5.65 7.17 -1.24
C VAL A 111 6.91 8.06 -1.16
N ARG A 112 7.47 8.22 0.04
CA ARG A 112 8.62 9.09 0.26
C ARG A 112 9.94 8.47 -0.22
N GLY A 113 10.11 7.16 -0.06
CA GLY A 113 11.35 6.45 -0.37
C GLY A 113 11.76 6.53 -1.86
N ILE A 114 10.80 6.71 -2.77
CA ILE A 114 11.07 6.86 -4.22
C ILE A 114 11.52 8.27 -4.61
N ASN A 115 11.43 9.26 -3.73
CA ASN A 115 11.81 10.64 -4.04
C ASN A 115 13.34 10.73 -4.27
N PRO A 116 13.80 11.12 -5.47
CA PRO A 116 15.23 11.17 -5.80
C PRO A 116 15.96 12.32 -5.10
N MET A 117 15.25 13.29 -4.54
CA MET A 117 15.83 14.45 -3.88
C MET A 117 16.19 14.22 -2.42
N LEU A 118 15.80 13.06 -1.83
CA LEU A 118 16.16 12.73 -0.45
C LEU A 118 17.65 12.44 -0.31
N THR A 119 18.24 12.99 0.74
CA THR A 119 19.55 12.57 1.22
C THR A 119 19.50 11.09 1.68
N PRO A 120 20.66 10.40 1.78
CA PRO A 120 20.70 9.02 2.28
C PRO A 120 20.06 8.85 3.66
N ASP A 121 20.27 9.81 4.58
CA ASP A 121 19.71 9.74 5.94
C ASP A 121 18.21 9.98 5.95
N GLU A 122 17.70 10.96 5.19
CA GLU A 122 16.26 11.17 5.02
C GLU A 122 15.56 9.97 4.39
N ARG A 123 16.19 9.35 3.39
CA ARG A 123 15.67 8.12 2.78
C ARG A 123 15.61 6.97 3.78
N LYS A 124 16.69 6.76 4.56
CA LYS A 124 16.73 5.73 5.59
C LYS A 124 15.62 5.93 6.62
N GLU A 125 15.40 7.16 7.06
CA GLU A 125 14.29 7.46 7.98
C GLU A 125 12.93 7.21 7.34
N ALA A 126 12.73 7.63 6.08
CA ALA A 126 11.48 7.43 5.36
C ALA A 126 11.10 5.94 5.24
N ILE A 127 12.06 5.07 4.92
CA ILE A 127 11.79 3.63 4.69
C ILE A 127 11.85 2.77 5.96
N ARG A 128 12.10 3.34 7.13
CA ARG A 128 12.27 2.60 8.40
C ARG A 128 11.11 1.66 8.73
N GLY A 129 9.88 2.03 8.38
CA GLY A 129 8.69 1.23 8.62
C GLY A 129 8.42 0.13 7.60
N VAL A 130 9.19 0.05 6.51
CA VAL A 130 8.94 -0.89 5.41
C VAL A 130 9.07 -2.36 5.84
N PRO A 131 10.10 -2.79 6.58
CA PRO A 131 10.23 -4.19 7.00
C PRO A 131 9.03 -4.68 7.83
N GLU A 132 8.60 -3.87 8.80
CA GLU A 132 7.48 -4.22 9.67
C GLU A 132 6.15 -4.26 8.90
N GLY A 133 5.94 -3.30 8.00
CA GLY A 133 4.79 -3.27 7.11
C GLY A 133 4.74 -4.46 6.16
N LEU A 134 5.88 -4.88 5.59
CA LEU A 134 5.97 -6.10 4.77
C LEU A 134 5.69 -7.36 5.58
N LYS A 135 6.18 -7.43 6.82
CA LYS A 135 5.87 -8.53 7.74
C LYS A 135 4.38 -8.63 8.00
N LEU A 136 3.72 -7.50 8.29
CA LEU A 136 2.27 -7.42 8.46
C LEU A 136 1.52 -7.94 7.23
N LEU A 137 1.89 -7.48 6.03
CA LEU A 137 1.25 -7.92 4.79
C LEU A 137 1.46 -9.41 4.52
N ASN A 138 2.66 -9.94 4.74
CA ASN A 138 2.93 -11.38 4.58
C ASN A 138 2.09 -12.22 5.53
N GLN A 139 1.98 -11.84 6.80
CA GLN A 139 1.11 -12.53 7.76
C GLN A 139 -0.35 -12.54 7.29
N LEU A 140 -0.86 -11.40 6.83
CA LEU A 140 -2.22 -11.31 6.33
C LEU A 140 -2.44 -12.17 5.06
N ILE A 141 -1.46 -12.19 4.15
CA ILE A 141 -1.49 -13.05 2.95
C ILE A 141 -1.57 -14.53 3.35
N ASP A 142 -0.77 -14.96 4.32
CA ASP A 142 -0.75 -16.34 4.77
C ASP A 142 -2.08 -16.73 5.46
N GLU A 143 -2.65 -15.85 6.29
CA GLU A 143 -3.97 -16.02 6.90
C GLU A 143 -5.07 -16.14 5.82
N LYS A 144 -5.05 -15.26 4.81
CA LYS A 144 -6.02 -15.28 3.70
C LYS A 144 -5.84 -16.49 2.77
N ARG A 145 -4.63 -17.04 2.63
CA ARG A 145 -4.43 -18.31 1.92
C ARG A 145 -5.04 -19.48 2.64
N ALA A 146 -4.91 -19.50 3.97
CA ALA A 146 -5.51 -20.56 4.80
C ALA A 146 -7.03 -20.48 4.79
N GLN A 147 -7.59 -19.26 4.75
CA GLN A 147 -9.02 -19.01 4.76
C GLN A 147 -9.39 -17.86 3.81
N PRO A 148 -9.50 -18.13 2.49
CA PRO A 148 -9.88 -17.11 1.53
C PRO A 148 -11.28 -16.58 1.78
N GLY A 149 -11.42 -15.25 1.70
CA GLY A 149 -12.70 -14.55 1.78
C GLY A 149 -13.13 -14.00 0.42
N ASP A 150 -14.18 -13.17 0.44
CA ASP A 150 -14.65 -12.43 -0.72
C ASP A 150 -14.19 -10.96 -0.60
N ASP A 151 -12.87 -10.75 -0.67
CA ASP A 151 -12.20 -9.46 -0.49
C ASP A 151 -11.07 -9.28 -1.52
N PHE A 152 -10.50 -8.07 -1.55
CA PHE A 152 -9.45 -7.68 -2.48
C PHE A 152 -8.25 -8.64 -2.44
N LEU A 153 -7.69 -8.87 -1.24
CA LEU A 153 -6.49 -9.67 -1.09
C LEU A 153 -6.73 -11.14 -1.41
N SER A 154 -7.86 -11.70 -0.99
CA SER A 154 -8.26 -13.07 -1.34
C SER A 154 -8.43 -13.24 -2.85
N THR A 155 -8.95 -12.23 -3.54
CA THR A 155 -9.06 -12.24 -5.00
C THR A 155 -7.68 -12.26 -5.67
N LEU A 156 -6.69 -11.51 -5.16
CA LEU A 156 -5.31 -11.57 -5.65
C LEU A 156 -4.66 -12.94 -5.41
N ILE A 157 -4.90 -13.53 -4.24
CA ILE A 157 -4.37 -14.86 -3.88
C ILE A 157 -4.90 -15.96 -4.81
N LEU A 158 -6.17 -15.87 -5.18
CA LEU A 158 -6.83 -16.85 -6.04
C LEU A 158 -6.61 -16.58 -7.52
N ALA A 159 -6.07 -15.42 -7.88
CA ALA A 159 -5.82 -15.07 -9.28
C ALA A 159 -4.78 -16.00 -9.92
N GLU A 160 -5.14 -16.58 -11.04
CA GLU A 160 -4.29 -17.46 -11.83
C GLU A 160 -4.46 -17.18 -13.32
N ASP A 161 -3.37 -17.19 -14.05
CA ASP A 161 -3.35 -17.03 -15.50
C ASP A 161 -2.33 -18.00 -16.10
N GLU A 162 -2.82 -18.99 -16.85
CA GLU A 162 -1.99 -20.03 -17.49
C GLU A 162 -1.00 -20.71 -16.53
N GLY A 163 -1.45 -21.01 -15.30
CA GLY A 163 -0.62 -21.60 -14.25
C GLY A 163 0.26 -20.60 -13.49
N SER A 164 0.27 -19.32 -13.89
CA SER A 164 1.00 -18.27 -13.20
C SER A 164 0.17 -17.67 -12.07
N LYS A 165 0.76 -17.57 -10.89
CA LYS A 165 0.16 -16.93 -9.69
C LYS A 165 1.05 -15.80 -9.19
N LEU A 166 0.49 -14.93 -8.35
CA LEU A 166 1.25 -13.90 -7.66
C LEU A 166 2.04 -14.50 -6.49
N SER A 167 3.31 -14.16 -6.39
CA SER A 167 4.11 -14.40 -5.19
C SER A 167 3.70 -13.45 -4.07
N ASN A 168 4.07 -13.74 -2.82
CA ASN A 168 3.82 -12.82 -1.69
C ASN A 168 4.41 -11.44 -1.94
N MET A 169 5.65 -11.39 -2.45
CA MET A 169 6.31 -10.11 -2.70
C MET A 169 5.61 -9.32 -3.81
N GLU A 170 5.13 -9.96 -4.87
CA GLU A 170 4.34 -9.30 -5.91
C GLU A 170 3.01 -8.76 -5.37
N MET A 171 2.34 -9.49 -4.47
CA MET A 171 1.14 -9.00 -3.79
C MET A 171 1.44 -7.81 -2.88
N CYS A 172 2.51 -7.87 -2.08
CA CYS A 172 2.96 -6.73 -1.27
C CYS A 172 3.28 -5.52 -2.15
N ALA A 173 3.94 -5.73 -3.29
CA ALA A 173 4.30 -4.68 -4.22
C ALA A 173 3.07 -4.07 -4.93
N LEU A 174 2.04 -4.88 -5.24
CA LEU A 174 0.75 -4.38 -5.74
C LEU A 174 0.04 -3.51 -4.70
N VAL A 175 0.02 -3.93 -3.42
CA VAL A 175 -0.50 -3.10 -2.33
C VAL A 175 0.29 -1.80 -2.23
N GLY A 176 1.62 -1.86 -2.32
CA GLY A 176 2.50 -0.69 -2.36
C GLY A 176 2.21 0.24 -3.55
N ALA A 177 1.93 -0.30 -4.74
CA ALA A 177 1.54 0.48 -5.91
C ALA A 177 0.19 1.19 -5.70
N VAL A 178 -0.80 0.50 -5.10
CA VAL A 178 -2.10 1.10 -4.76
C VAL A 178 -1.94 2.21 -3.72
N LEU A 179 -1.07 2.02 -2.71
CA LEU A 179 -0.72 3.04 -1.73
C LEU A 179 -0.11 4.29 -2.40
N GLY A 180 0.91 4.10 -3.24
CA GLY A 180 1.56 5.20 -3.95
C GLY A 180 0.60 5.97 -4.86
N ALA A 181 -0.27 5.26 -5.59
CA ALA A 181 -1.24 5.90 -6.48
C ALA A 181 -2.41 6.56 -5.74
N GLY A 182 -2.83 6.02 -4.61
CA GLY A 182 -4.05 6.45 -3.92
C GLY A 182 -3.82 7.48 -2.81
N SER A 183 -2.64 7.49 -2.15
CA SER A 183 -2.41 8.39 -1.02
C SER A 183 -2.15 9.83 -1.47
N ASP A 184 -1.14 10.06 -2.30
CA ASP A 184 -0.74 11.43 -2.71
C ASP A 184 -1.78 12.10 -3.61
N THR A 185 -2.32 11.37 -4.59
CA THR A 185 -3.30 11.94 -5.52
C THR A 185 -4.62 12.30 -4.84
N ALA A 186 -5.02 11.58 -3.78
CA ALA A 186 -6.20 11.93 -3.02
C ALA A 186 -5.99 13.17 -2.14
N VAL A 187 -4.80 13.35 -1.56
CA VAL A 187 -4.44 14.57 -0.80
C VAL A 187 -4.46 15.79 -1.71
N ASP A 188 -3.85 15.71 -2.88
CA ASP A 188 -3.80 16.81 -3.85
C ASP A 188 -5.20 17.22 -4.33
N LEU A 189 -6.09 16.24 -4.63
CA LEU A 189 -7.46 16.51 -5.05
C LEU A 189 -8.30 17.24 -3.99
N HIS A 190 -7.99 17.10 -2.70
CA HIS A 190 -8.73 17.73 -1.61
C HIS A 190 -8.10 19.06 -1.12
N SER A 191 -6.94 19.42 -1.67
CA SER A 191 -6.20 20.66 -1.30
C SER A 191 -6.54 21.83 -2.20
N TYR A 192 -7.37 21.63 -3.24
CA TYR A 192 -7.94 22.64 -4.14
C TYR A 192 -9.44 22.80 -3.90
#